data_5ccbced9c6cc0eb3d50f8fa9cc280317
#
_entry.id   5ccbced9c6cc0eb3d50f8fa9cc280317
#
_cell.length_a   1.000
_cell.length_b   1.000
_cell.length_c   1.000
_cell.angle_alpha   90.00
_cell.angle_beta   90.00
_cell.angle_gamma   90.00
#
_symmetry.space_group_name_H-M   'P 1'
#
loop_
_entity.id
_entity.type
_entity.pdbx_description
1 polymer ?
#
loop_
_entity_poly.entity_id
_entity_poly.type
_entity_poly.pdbx_seq_one_letter_code
_entity_poly.pdbx_strand_id
1 'polypeptide(L)'
;TFEGMTAPSDEDVEAVTGVTAAAMLAETEVADGNNVWCVAGRTDVEANVRSTGYPFDRFIFVEGDVVTTLSSWVPDSISLLRFDTDWYESTRKSLEVLYPRLVVGGVCILDDYGHWQGARKAVDDYFAGLRHRPYMHPIDYSGRVFIKPAAHG
;
A
#
# COMPACT_ATOMS: atom_id res chain seq x y z
N THR A 1 6.65 5.34 -4.79
CA THR A 1 7.63 6.07 -5.61
C THR A 1 8.87 5.21 -5.82
N PHE A 2 9.73 5.54 -6.77
CA PHE A 2 11.06 4.93 -6.89
C PHE A 2 12.16 5.73 -6.16
N GLU A 3 11.75 6.75 -5.42
CA GLU A 3 12.64 7.69 -4.71
C GLU A 3 12.61 7.50 -3.18
N GLY A 4 11.89 6.47 -2.73
CA GLY A 4 11.71 6.20 -1.30
C GLY A 4 10.42 6.76 -0.73
N MET A 5 10.33 6.80 0.59
CA MET A 5 9.14 7.21 1.33
C MET A 5 8.88 8.70 1.21
N THR A 6 7.61 9.07 1.14
CA THR A 6 7.14 10.46 1.28
C THR A 6 7.13 10.88 2.74
N ALA A 7 6.90 12.18 3.00
CA ALA A 7 6.76 12.67 4.37
C ALA A 7 5.55 12.01 5.05
N PRO A 8 5.74 11.42 6.24
CA PRO A 8 4.66 10.83 7.01
C PRO A 8 3.79 11.90 7.69
N SER A 9 2.59 11.50 8.10
CA SER A 9 1.71 12.28 8.97
C SER A 9 1.93 11.91 10.46
N ASP A 10 1.27 12.64 11.35
CA ASP A 10 1.28 12.32 12.79
C ASP A 10 0.59 10.99 13.13
N GLU A 11 -0.21 10.46 12.22
CA GLU A 11 -0.89 9.15 12.35
C GLU A 11 0.08 7.98 12.12
N ASP A 12 1.22 8.23 11.45
CA ASP A 12 2.14 7.20 11.01
C ASP A 12 3.13 6.84 12.13
N VAL A 13 2.66 5.97 13.01
CA VAL A 13 3.38 5.49 14.19
C VAL A 13 3.56 3.98 14.07
N GLU A 14 4.76 3.48 14.36
CA GLU A 14 5.01 2.04 14.40
C GLU A 14 4.23 1.40 15.56
N ALA A 15 3.48 0.35 15.26
CA ALA A 15 2.53 -0.21 16.22
C ALA A 15 3.17 -0.90 17.43
N VAL A 16 4.38 -1.42 17.28
CA VAL A 16 5.09 -2.19 18.33
C VAL A 16 5.83 -1.26 19.30
N THR A 17 6.63 -0.33 18.76
CA THR A 17 7.50 0.54 19.56
C THR A 17 6.83 1.85 19.96
N GLY A 18 5.81 2.29 19.20
CA GLY A 18 5.20 3.60 19.36
C GLY A 18 6.07 4.75 18.85
N VAL A 19 7.13 4.45 18.09
CA VAL A 19 7.99 5.47 17.47
C VAL A 19 7.29 6.02 16.23
N THR A 20 7.33 7.34 16.05
CA THR A 20 6.77 7.98 14.85
C THR A 20 7.64 7.72 13.63
N ALA A 21 7.01 7.54 12.47
CA ALA A 21 7.73 7.41 11.22
C ALA A 21 8.65 8.61 10.93
N ALA A 22 8.22 9.82 11.30
CA ALA A 22 9.03 11.02 11.18
C ALA A 22 10.34 10.95 11.99
N ALA A 23 10.30 10.42 13.22
CA ALA A 23 11.49 10.22 14.03
C ALA A 23 12.42 9.15 13.40
N MET A 24 11.86 8.05 12.93
CA MET A 24 12.64 6.97 12.26
C MET A 24 13.34 7.48 11.00
N LEU A 25 12.64 8.27 10.18
CA LEU A 25 13.22 8.88 8.98
C LEU A 25 14.32 9.89 9.31
N ALA A 26 14.18 10.63 10.42
CA ALA A 26 15.17 11.61 10.84
C ALA A 26 16.46 10.97 11.39
N GLU A 27 16.38 9.75 11.93
CA GLU A 27 17.52 9.02 12.50
C GLU A 27 18.27 8.17 11.47
N THR A 28 17.74 8.03 10.24
CA THR A 28 18.31 7.20 9.19
C THR A 28 18.64 8.03 7.95
N GLU A 29 19.71 7.67 7.23
CA GLU A 29 20.03 8.28 5.95
C GLU A 29 19.46 7.44 4.80
N VAL A 30 19.05 8.10 3.72
CA VAL A 30 18.54 7.45 2.50
C VAL A 30 19.56 6.46 1.91
N ALA A 31 20.85 6.74 2.05
CA ALA A 31 21.93 5.91 1.57
C ALA A 31 22.15 4.61 2.37
N ASP A 32 21.63 4.55 3.59
CA ASP A 32 21.73 3.35 4.43
C ASP A 32 20.74 2.30 3.93
N GLY A 33 21.15 1.36 3.13
CA GLY A 33 20.27 0.31 2.60
C GLY A 33 19.47 -0.43 3.69
N ASN A 34 18.30 -0.97 3.33
CA ASN A 34 17.39 -1.71 4.24
C ASN A 34 16.91 -0.92 5.47
N ASN A 35 16.47 0.30 5.27
CA ASN A 35 15.91 1.15 6.32
C ASN A 35 14.47 1.59 6.00
N VAL A 36 13.88 2.40 6.87
CA VAL A 36 12.52 2.92 6.74
C VAL A 36 12.28 3.77 5.46
N TRP A 37 13.33 4.24 4.78
CA TRP A 37 13.21 4.96 3.52
C TRP A 37 12.75 4.09 2.34
N CYS A 38 12.92 2.78 2.39
CA CYS A 38 12.44 1.80 1.40
C CYS A 38 12.79 2.19 -0.06
N VAL A 39 13.99 2.72 -0.29
CA VAL A 39 14.40 3.19 -1.63
C VAL A 39 14.61 2.00 -2.56
N ALA A 40 13.87 1.96 -3.65
CA ALA A 40 14.04 1.00 -4.74
C ALA A 40 14.00 1.73 -6.07
N GLY A 41 15.17 2.00 -6.64
CA GLY A 41 15.31 2.75 -7.89
C GLY A 41 14.59 2.07 -9.06
N ARG A 42 14.06 2.84 -9.99
CA ARG A 42 13.33 2.34 -11.17
C ARG A 42 14.10 1.25 -11.92
N THR A 43 15.39 1.45 -12.13
CA THR A 43 16.26 0.50 -12.84
C THR A 43 16.35 -0.85 -12.13
N ASP A 44 16.47 -0.84 -10.80
CA ASP A 44 16.58 -2.06 -10.00
C ASP A 44 15.25 -2.82 -9.98
N VAL A 45 14.13 -2.10 -9.88
CA VAL A 45 12.80 -2.70 -9.94
C VAL A 45 12.56 -3.34 -11.31
N GLU A 46 12.91 -2.67 -12.41
CA GLU A 46 12.79 -3.25 -13.76
C GLU A 46 13.70 -4.48 -13.95
N ALA A 47 14.92 -4.45 -13.43
CA ALA A 47 15.81 -5.60 -13.48
C ALA A 47 15.24 -6.80 -12.70
N ASN A 48 14.71 -6.56 -11.51
CA ASN A 48 14.05 -7.58 -10.70
C ASN A 48 12.82 -8.17 -11.41
N VAL A 49 11.98 -7.33 -12.00
CA VAL A 49 10.82 -7.77 -12.77
C VAL A 49 11.23 -8.63 -13.96
N ARG A 50 12.27 -8.22 -14.72
CA ARG A 50 12.79 -9.00 -15.85
C ARG A 50 13.34 -10.36 -15.42
N SER A 51 13.96 -10.44 -14.23
CA SER A 51 14.50 -11.68 -13.71
C SER A 51 13.46 -12.76 -13.41
N THR A 52 12.19 -12.37 -13.25
CA THR A 52 11.08 -13.32 -13.04
C THR A 52 10.75 -14.16 -14.28
N GLY A 53 11.18 -13.73 -15.47
CA GLY A 53 10.82 -14.35 -16.74
C GLY A 53 9.38 -14.08 -17.21
N TYR A 54 8.59 -13.30 -16.46
CA TYR A 54 7.25 -12.90 -16.92
C TYR A 54 7.37 -11.84 -18.04
N PRO A 55 6.48 -11.84 -19.06
CA PRO A 55 6.55 -10.90 -20.18
C PRO A 55 6.56 -9.45 -19.71
N PHE A 56 7.64 -8.73 -19.99
CA PHE A 56 7.89 -7.38 -19.46
C PHE A 56 6.89 -6.34 -20.01
N ASP A 57 6.34 -6.54 -21.19
CA ASP A 57 5.30 -5.71 -21.83
C ASP A 57 3.95 -5.76 -21.09
N ARG A 58 3.80 -6.67 -20.12
CA ARG A 58 2.62 -6.76 -19.26
C ARG A 58 2.70 -5.89 -18.00
N PHE A 59 3.85 -5.28 -17.73
CA PHE A 59 4.02 -4.39 -16.60
C PHE A 59 3.80 -2.94 -16.99
N ILE A 60 3.04 -2.23 -16.19
CA ILE A 60 2.84 -0.79 -16.29
C ILE A 60 3.44 -0.15 -15.04
N PHE A 61 4.47 0.64 -15.21
CA PHE A 61 5.11 1.38 -14.13
C PHE A 61 4.58 2.81 -14.13
N VAL A 62 3.95 3.19 -13.03
CA VAL A 62 3.45 4.56 -12.81
C VAL A 62 4.37 5.22 -11.80
N GLU A 63 5.24 6.10 -12.30
CA GLU A 63 6.25 6.78 -11.50
C GLU A 63 5.68 8.03 -10.83
N GLY A 64 6.00 8.20 -9.55
CA GLY A 64 5.58 9.34 -8.75
C GLY A 64 4.88 8.94 -7.44
N ASP A 65 4.51 9.96 -6.67
CA ASP A 65 3.72 9.76 -5.45
C ASP A 65 2.32 9.21 -5.79
N VAL A 66 1.95 8.12 -5.15
CA VAL A 66 0.66 7.43 -5.36
C VAL A 66 -0.55 8.34 -5.13
N VAL A 67 -0.46 9.27 -4.18
CA VAL A 67 -1.53 10.23 -3.89
C VAL A 67 -1.84 11.10 -5.12
N THR A 68 -0.80 11.44 -5.89
CA THR A 68 -0.92 12.25 -7.11
C THR A 68 -1.21 11.38 -8.33
N THR A 69 -0.47 10.29 -8.52
CA THR A 69 -0.52 9.47 -9.74
C THR A 69 -1.84 8.75 -9.95
N LEU A 70 -2.54 8.37 -8.87
CA LEU A 70 -3.88 7.79 -8.93
C LEU A 70 -4.94 8.74 -9.49
N SER A 71 -4.63 10.01 -9.65
CA SER A 71 -5.50 10.97 -10.33
C SER A 71 -5.33 10.97 -11.85
N SER A 72 -4.20 10.45 -12.36
CA SER A 72 -3.83 10.46 -13.76
C SER A 72 -4.00 9.12 -14.48
N TRP A 73 -3.78 8.01 -13.77
CA TRP A 73 -3.90 6.69 -14.36
C TRP A 73 -4.38 5.66 -13.32
N VAL A 74 -5.38 4.88 -13.70
CA VAL A 74 -5.90 3.76 -12.92
C VAL A 74 -6.43 2.68 -13.86
N PRO A 75 -6.35 1.38 -13.51
CA PRO A 75 -6.95 0.31 -14.30
C PRO A 75 -8.49 0.35 -14.20
N ASP A 76 -9.17 -0.13 -15.23
CA ASP A 76 -10.64 -0.21 -15.25
C ASP A 76 -11.16 -1.25 -14.23
N SER A 77 -10.48 -2.39 -14.11
CA SER A 77 -10.83 -3.45 -13.19
C SER A 77 -9.59 -4.15 -12.63
N ILE A 78 -9.69 -4.66 -11.40
CA ILE A 78 -8.60 -5.29 -10.65
C ILE A 78 -9.11 -6.62 -10.12
N SER A 79 -8.34 -7.70 -10.31
CA SER A 79 -8.63 -9.02 -9.73
C SER A 79 -7.82 -9.32 -8.47
N LEU A 80 -6.60 -8.76 -8.37
CA LEU A 80 -5.74 -8.80 -7.21
C LEU A 80 -5.18 -7.41 -6.93
N LEU A 81 -5.36 -6.92 -5.71
CA LEU A 81 -4.91 -5.61 -5.26
C LEU A 81 -4.08 -5.78 -4.00
N ARG A 82 -2.80 -5.36 -4.04
CA ARG A 82 -1.93 -5.30 -2.87
C ARG A 82 -1.62 -3.85 -2.55
N PHE A 83 -1.90 -3.47 -1.33
CA PHE A 83 -1.48 -2.21 -0.73
C PHE A 83 -0.20 -2.44 0.04
N ASP A 84 0.82 -1.66 -0.27
CA ASP A 84 2.16 -1.66 0.30
C ASP A 84 2.63 -0.21 0.29
N THR A 85 1.91 0.61 1.06
CA THR A 85 1.97 2.06 0.97
C THR A 85 2.26 2.75 2.31
N ASP A 86 2.38 2.00 3.38
CA ASP A 86 2.83 2.32 4.74
C ASP A 86 2.05 3.45 5.44
N TRP A 87 1.91 4.63 4.81
CA TRP A 87 1.36 5.81 5.46
C TRP A 87 -0.17 5.92 5.35
N TYR A 88 -0.75 6.66 6.27
CA TYR A 88 -2.19 6.93 6.31
C TYR A 88 -2.70 7.51 4.99
N GLU A 89 -2.08 8.58 4.48
CA GLU A 89 -2.58 9.28 3.29
C GLU A 89 -2.49 8.43 2.03
N SER A 90 -1.37 7.77 1.80
CA SER A 90 -1.17 6.90 0.63
C SER A 90 -2.10 5.69 0.65
N THR A 91 -2.27 5.06 1.81
CA THR A 91 -3.20 3.94 1.99
C THR A 91 -4.65 4.38 1.82
N ARG A 92 -5.05 5.50 2.42
CA ARG A 92 -6.40 6.06 2.32
C ARG A 92 -6.75 6.39 0.87
N LYS A 93 -5.88 7.13 0.19
CA LYS A 93 -6.08 7.50 -1.21
C LYS A 93 -6.17 6.28 -2.12
N SER A 94 -5.30 5.31 -1.91
CA SER A 94 -5.28 4.08 -2.70
C SER A 94 -6.57 3.28 -2.51
N LEU A 95 -7.08 3.15 -1.29
CA LEU A 95 -8.37 2.50 -1.02
C LEU A 95 -9.53 3.21 -1.72
N GLU A 96 -9.60 4.54 -1.63
CA GLU A 96 -10.68 5.33 -2.24
C GLU A 96 -10.73 5.17 -3.77
N VAL A 97 -9.59 5.05 -4.41
CA VAL A 97 -9.50 5.00 -5.87
C VAL A 97 -9.50 3.58 -6.42
N LEU A 98 -8.75 2.66 -5.79
CA LEU A 98 -8.52 1.32 -6.34
C LEU A 98 -9.50 0.27 -5.83
N TYR A 99 -9.91 0.33 -4.55
CA TYR A 99 -10.82 -0.67 -4.00
C TYR A 99 -12.19 -0.74 -4.73
N PRO A 100 -12.80 0.37 -5.16
CA PRO A 100 -14.01 0.30 -5.99
C PRO A 100 -13.83 -0.49 -7.29
N ARG A 101 -12.60 -0.50 -7.85
CA ARG A 101 -12.25 -1.20 -9.09
C ARG A 101 -11.89 -2.68 -8.89
N LEU A 102 -11.64 -3.09 -7.65
CA LEU A 102 -11.49 -4.51 -7.34
C LEU A 102 -12.81 -5.22 -7.62
N VAL A 103 -12.79 -6.28 -8.45
CA VAL A 103 -13.99 -7.04 -8.78
C VAL A 103 -14.51 -7.80 -7.56
N VAL A 104 -15.82 -8.08 -7.51
CA VAL A 104 -16.39 -9.02 -6.54
C VAL A 104 -15.71 -10.39 -6.69
N GLY A 105 -15.27 -10.98 -5.59
CA GLY A 105 -14.45 -12.19 -5.60
C GLY A 105 -12.95 -11.93 -5.82
N GLY A 106 -12.55 -10.69 -6.12
CA GLY A 106 -11.15 -10.29 -6.21
C GLY A 106 -10.45 -10.28 -4.85
N VAL A 107 -9.15 -10.52 -4.87
CA VAL A 107 -8.31 -10.62 -3.67
C VAL A 107 -7.74 -9.25 -3.32
N CYS A 108 -7.84 -8.86 -2.06
CA CYS A 108 -7.18 -7.69 -1.50
C CYS A 108 -6.15 -8.11 -0.44
N ILE A 109 -4.94 -7.59 -0.55
CA ILE A 109 -3.85 -7.77 0.41
C ILE A 109 -3.49 -6.39 0.96
N LEU A 110 -3.38 -6.28 2.28
CA LEU A 110 -2.92 -5.11 3.01
C LEU A 110 -1.63 -5.50 3.71
N ASP A 111 -0.51 -4.90 3.34
CA ASP A 111 0.81 -5.30 3.88
C ASP A 111 1.03 -4.76 5.29
N ASP A 112 0.71 -3.52 5.52
CA ASP A 112 1.14 -2.73 6.67
C ASP A 112 0.12 -2.58 7.78
N TYR A 113 -1.02 -3.26 7.69
CA TYR A 113 -2.14 -3.10 8.62
C TYR A 113 -1.77 -3.33 10.10
N GLY A 114 -0.86 -4.25 10.38
CA GLY A 114 -0.40 -4.55 11.74
C GLY A 114 0.86 -3.81 12.14
N HIS A 115 1.60 -3.22 11.19
CA HIS A 115 2.87 -2.57 11.43
C HIS A 115 2.74 -1.06 11.64
N TRP A 116 2.01 -0.36 10.76
CA TRP A 116 1.81 1.07 10.85
C TRP A 116 0.39 1.43 11.32
N GLN A 117 0.30 2.19 12.40
CA GLN A 117 -1.01 2.66 12.93
C GLN A 117 -1.75 3.52 11.90
N GLY A 118 -1.02 4.33 11.10
CA GLY A 118 -1.58 5.14 10.02
C GLY A 118 -2.24 4.29 8.94
N ALA A 119 -1.54 3.28 8.42
CA ALA A 119 -2.10 2.34 7.45
C ALA A 119 -3.34 1.61 8.00
N ARG A 120 -3.27 1.13 9.24
CA ARG A 120 -4.41 0.52 9.92
C ARG A 120 -5.60 1.45 10.02
N LYS A 121 -5.37 2.69 10.49
CA LYS A 121 -6.40 3.71 10.64
C LYS A 121 -7.05 4.04 9.30
N ALA A 122 -6.26 4.20 8.23
CA ALA A 122 -6.78 4.46 6.89
C ALA A 122 -7.73 3.36 6.41
N VAL A 123 -7.36 2.09 6.65
CA VAL A 123 -8.18 0.93 6.32
C VAL A 123 -9.47 0.91 7.16
N ASP A 124 -9.34 1.09 8.47
CA ASP A 124 -10.48 1.05 9.39
C ASP A 124 -11.47 2.19 9.09
N ASP A 125 -10.98 3.41 8.86
CA ASP A 125 -11.81 4.58 8.49
C ASP A 125 -12.53 4.37 7.15
N TYR A 126 -11.84 3.79 6.16
CA TYR A 126 -12.43 3.51 4.86
C TYR A 126 -13.59 2.51 4.99
N PHE A 127 -13.35 1.38 5.64
CA PHE A 127 -14.36 0.33 5.76
C PHE A 127 -15.47 0.65 6.76
N ALA A 128 -15.25 1.54 7.74
CA ALA A 128 -16.30 2.05 8.61
C ALA A 128 -17.38 2.83 7.83
N GLY A 129 -16.99 3.46 6.72
CA GLY A 129 -17.92 4.15 5.80
C GLY A 129 -18.72 3.22 4.89
N LEU A 130 -18.42 1.92 4.85
CA LEU A 130 -19.10 0.96 4.00
C LEU A 130 -20.12 0.13 4.79
N ARG A 131 -21.22 -0.24 4.11
CA ARG A 131 -22.28 -1.08 4.72
C ARG A 131 -21.76 -2.44 5.19
N HIS A 132 -20.78 -3.01 4.52
CA HIS A 132 -20.20 -4.30 4.82
C HIS A 132 -18.69 -4.20 4.90
N ARG A 133 -18.15 -4.43 6.09
CA ARG A 133 -16.70 -4.57 6.28
C ARG A 133 -16.31 -6.01 5.93
N PRO A 134 -15.31 -6.23 5.06
CA PRO A 134 -14.83 -7.58 4.78
C PRO A 134 -14.16 -8.19 6.02
N TYR A 135 -14.26 -9.52 6.17
CA TYR A 135 -13.47 -10.23 7.18
C TYR A 135 -12.01 -10.31 6.72
N MET A 136 -11.13 -9.64 7.44
CA MET A 136 -9.70 -9.58 7.12
C MET A 136 -8.96 -10.71 7.83
N HIS A 137 -8.44 -11.66 7.04
CA HIS A 137 -7.67 -12.79 7.56
C HIS A 137 -6.21 -12.37 7.78
N PRO A 138 -5.61 -12.62 8.95
CA PRO A 138 -4.19 -12.33 9.18
C PRO A 138 -3.32 -13.28 8.35
N ILE A 139 -2.32 -12.74 7.65
CA ILE A 139 -1.26 -13.50 6.99
C ILE A 139 -0.13 -13.73 7.99
N ASP A 140 0.27 -12.66 8.65
CA ASP A 140 1.28 -12.59 9.70
C ASP A 140 0.93 -11.47 10.70
N TYR A 141 1.92 -10.94 11.45
CA TYR A 141 1.69 -9.86 12.40
C TYR A 141 1.24 -8.56 11.71
N SER A 142 1.72 -8.28 10.50
CA SER A 142 1.43 -7.07 9.72
C SER A 142 0.33 -7.31 8.68
N GLY A 143 0.50 -8.29 7.82
CA GLY A 143 -0.29 -8.51 6.62
C GLY A 143 -1.72 -8.98 6.88
N ARG A 144 -2.66 -8.53 6.05
CA ARG A 144 -4.05 -8.99 6.02
C ARG A 144 -4.46 -9.32 4.59
N VAL A 145 -5.32 -10.32 4.44
CA VAL A 145 -5.91 -10.70 3.16
C VAL A 145 -7.41 -10.91 3.30
N PHE A 146 -8.15 -10.54 2.26
CA PHE A 146 -9.57 -10.83 2.17
C PHE A 146 -10.03 -10.89 0.71
N ILE A 147 -11.20 -11.48 0.51
CA ILE A 147 -11.89 -11.50 -0.78
C ILE A 147 -12.96 -10.41 -0.75
N LYS A 148 -13.04 -9.58 -1.80
CA LYS A 148 -14.09 -8.56 -1.90
C LYS A 148 -15.47 -9.20 -1.93
N PRO A 149 -16.31 -8.96 -0.91
CA PRO A 149 -17.64 -9.53 -0.86
C PRO A 149 -18.55 -8.92 -1.94
N ALA A 150 -19.59 -9.66 -2.33
CA ALA A 150 -20.68 -9.07 -3.08
C ALA A 150 -21.41 -8.02 -2.22
N ALA A 151 -21.76 -6.90 -2.81
CA ALA A 151 -22.72 -5.99 -2.18
C ALA A 151 -24.08 -6.70 -2.18
N HIS A 152 -24.45 -7.23 -1.01
CA HIS A 152 -25.83 -7.68 -0.84
C HIS A 152 -26.73 -6.44 -0.79
N GLY A 153 -27.69 -6.37 -1.72
CA GLY A 153 -28.68 -5.31 -1.82
C GLY A 153 -29.54 -5.19 -0.56
#